data_cde9571d0514d32fce30e39f6127949a
#
_entry.id   cde9571d0514d32fce30e39f6127949a
#
_cell.length_a   1.000
_cell.length_b   1.000
_cell.length_c   1.000
_cell.angle_alpha   90.00
_cell.angle_beta   90.00
_cell.angle_gamma   90.00
#
_symmetry.space_group_name_H-M   'P 1'
#
loop_
_entity.id
_entity.type
_entity.pdbx_description
1 polymer ?
#
loop_
_entity_poly.entity_id
_entity_poly.type
_entity_poly.pdbx_seq_one_letter_code
_entity_poly.pdbx_strand_id
1 'polypeptide(L)'
;KAIVTDIPGTTRDIIEEYVNIKGVPLKIIDTAGIRETGDIVEKIGVEKTKETIEMADLIILVFDGSKELDENDKQIIELVKNKKVIVLINKTDLEMKIDSEFIKNTFQSSPVIELSILKNIGLDQLENVIEQMFFEGKINIKDDIIITNMRHKDSLIKAKISLEESIHSLNNGMPIDMISIDINNAIENLGEIVGLTVSEEIINRIFHDFCLGK
;
A
#
# COMPACT_ATOMS: atom_id res chain seq x y z
N LYS A 1 4.56 -6.31 -13.99
CA LYS A 1 3.86 -6.20 -15.31
C LYS A 1 2.60 -7.04 -15.19
N ALA A 2 1.48 -6.43 -14.83
CA ALA A 2 0.19 -7.11 -14.87
C ALA A 2 -0.25 -7.21 -16.34
N ILE A 3 -0.60 -8.42 -16.78
CA ILE A 3 -1.20 -8.67 -18.08
C ILE A 3 -2.70 -8.62 -17.85
N VAL A 4 -3.35 -7.58 -18.32
CA VAL A 4 -4.81 -7.49 -18.36
C VAL A 4 -5.26 -8.31 -19.58
N THR A 5 -5.97 -9.41 -19.36
CA THR A 5 -6.63 -10.17 -20.42
C THR A 5 -8.14 -9.95 -20.33
N ASP A 6 -8.72 -9.52 -21.44
CA ASP A 6 -10.17 -9.30 -21.61
C ASP A 6 -11.00 -10.60 -21.73
N ILE A 7 -10.61 -11.67 -21.06
CA ILE A 7 -11.34 -12.94 -21.11
C ILE A 7 -12.12 -13.11 -19.81
N PRO A 8 -13.47 -13.10 -19.85
CA PRO A 8 -14.30 -13.38 -18.69
C PRO A 8 -14.09 -14.84 -18.26
N GLY A 9 -13.62 -15.08 -17.03
CA GLY A 9 -13.59 -16.41 -16.43
C GLY A 9 -12.25 -16.97 -15.97
N THR A 10 -11.15 -16.20 -16.04
CA THR A 10 -9.86 -16.64 -15.49
C THR A 10 -9.62 -16.06 -14.11
N THR A 11 -9.61 -16.94 -13.12
CA THR A 11 -9.10 -16.78 -11.74
C THR A 11 -9.26 -15.40 -11.12
N ARG A 12 -10.32 -15.24 -10.30
CA ARG A 12 -10.51 -14.13 -9.36
C ARG A 12 -9.59 -14.31 -8.14
N ASP A 13 -8.30 -14.27 -8.36
CA ASP A 13 -7.36 -14.14 -7.27
C ASP A 13 -7.40 -12.69 -6.77
N ILE A 14 -7.45 -12.52 -5.45
CA ILE A 14 -7.33 -11.19 -4.83
C ILE A 14 -5.98 -10.63 -5.26
N ILE A 15 -5.99 -9.55 -6.03
CA ILE A 15 -4.76 -8.85 -6.39
C ILE A 15 -4.37 -8.01 -5.18
N GLU A 16 -3.30 -8.40 -4.53
CA GLU A 16 -2.70 -7.65 -3.43
C GLU A 16 -1.48 -6.91 -3.95
N GLU A 17 -1.44 -5.59 -3.76
CA GLU A 17 -0.31 -4.77 -4.15
C GLU A 17 0.08 -3.83 -3.00
N TYR A 18 1.38 -3.68 -2.76
CA TYR A 18 1.90 -2.77 -1.75
C TYR A 18 2.34 -1.47 -2.41
N VAL A 19 1.79 -0.36 -1.93
CA VAL A 19 2.14 0.99 -2.38
C VAL A 19 2.49 1.88 -1.20
N ASN A 20 3.29 2.91 -1.45
CA ASN A 20 3.59 3.94 -0.46
C ASN A 20 3.05 5.27 -0.97
N ILE A 21 2.11 5.85 -0.24
CA ILE A 21 1.53 7.16 -0.55
C ILE A 21 1.98 8.14 0.54
N LYS A 22 2.84 9.09 0.20
CA LYS A 22 3.39 10.11 1.12
C LYS A 22 3.92 9.54 2.45
N GLY A 23 4.61 8.41 2.38
CA GLY A 23 5.15 7.74 3.56
C GLY A 23 4.17 6.81 4.28
N VAL A 24 2.92 6.72 3.82
CA VAL A 24 1.92 5.78 4.33
C VAL A 24 2.00 4.48 3.53
N PRO A 25 2.42 3.35 4.14
CA PRO A 25 2.44 2.06 3.48
C PRO A 25 1.02 1.50 3.43
N LEU A 26 0.55 1.17 2.23
CA LEU A 26 -0.77 0.62 2.00
C LEU A 26 -0.65 -0.75 1.32
N LYS A 27 -1.43 -1.70 1.80
CA LYS A 27 -1.73 -2.94 1.10
C LYS A 27 -3.05 -2.76 0.38
N ILE A 28 -3.01 -2.65 -0.93
CA ILE A 28 -4.22 -2.52 -1.75
C ILE A 28 -4.76 -3.92 -2.03
N ILE A 29 -6.05 -4.10 -1.76
CA ILE A 29 -6.78 -5.32 -2.06
C ILE A 29 -7.86 -4.92 -3.06
N ASP A 30 -7.73 -5.37 -4.31
CA ASP A 30 -8.74 -5.14 -5.32
C ASP A 30 -9.90 -6.13 -5.13
N THR A 31 -11.02 -5.60 -4.72
CA THR A 31 -12.28 -6.33 -4.73
C THR A 31 -12.93 -6.13 -6.10
N ALA A 32 -12.53 -6.91 -7.09
CA ALA A 32 -13.09 -6.84 -8.45
C ALA A 32 -14.62 -6.83 -8.41
N GLY A 33 -15.16 -5.63 -8.59
CA GLY A 33 -16.53 -5.25 -8.80
C GLY A 33 -17.62 -6.10 -8.13
N ILE A 34 -18.18 -5.60 -7.03
CA ILE A 34 -19.43 -6.16 -6.47
C ILE A 34 -20.55 -5.82 -7.45
N ARG A 35 -20.71 -6.61 -8.50
CA ARG A 35 -21.88 -6.56 -9.38
C ARG A 35 -22.58 -7.89 -9.33
N GLU A 36 -23.82 -7.90 -8.88
CA GLU A 36 -24.68 -9.08 -8.95
C GLU A 36 -24.97 -9.40 -10.42
N THR A 37 -24.30 -10.40 -10.98
CA THR A 37 -24.80 -11.14 -12.12
C THR A 37 -25.35 -12.48 -11.56
N GLY A 38 -26.46 -12.94 -12.05
CA GLY A 38 -27.29 -14.00 -11.45
C GLY A 38 -26.68 -15.42 -11.36
N ASP A 39 -25.38 -15.57 -11.45
CA ASP A 39 -24.66 -16.84 -11.42
C ASP A 39 -24.16 -17.21 -10.02
N ILE A 40 -24.17 -18.52 -9.70
CA ILE A 40 -23.74 -19.10 -8.40
C ILE A 40 -22.29 -18.69 -8.05
N VAL A 41 -21.46 -18.48 -9.06
CA VAL A 41 -20.05 -18.08 -8.90
C VAL A 41 -19.92 -16.65 -8.34
N GLU A 42 -20.88 -15.78 -8.57
CA GLU A 42 -20.90 -14.40 -8.05
C GLU A 42 -21.35 -14.29 -6.61
N LYS A 43 -22.22 -15.19 -6.12
CA LYS A 43 -22.57 -15.24 -4.68
C LYS A 43 -21.35 -15.45 -3.81
N ILE A 44 -20.43 -16.32 -4.23
CA ILE A 44 -19.14 -16.56 -3.52
C ILE A 44 -18.27 -15.31 -3.56
N GLY A 45 -18.28 -14.56 -4.68
CA GLY A 45 -17.58 -13.28 -4.81
C GLY A 45 -18.12 -12.21 -3.86
N VAL A 46 -19.43 -12.11 -3.71
CA VAL A 46 -20.09 -11.14 -2.81
C VAL A 46 -19.79 -11.44 -1.33
N GLU A 47 -19.82 -12.70 -0.91
CA GLU A 47 -19.47 -13.08 0.46
C GLU A 47 -18.00 -12.75 0.77
N LYS A 48 -17.07 -13.12 -0.12
CA LYS A 48 -15.64 -12.82 0.03
C LYS A 48 -15.37 -11.31 0.05
N THR A 49 -16.12 -10.54 -0.74
CA THR A 49 -16.02 -9.08 -0.72
C THR A 49 -16.54 -8.49 0.59
N LYS A 50 -17.63 -9.00 1.15
CA LYS A 50 -18.12 -8.59 2.46
C LYS A 50 -17.09 -8.85 3.56
N GLU A 51 -16.46 -10.03 3.55
CA GLU A 51 -15.37 -10.36 4.47
C GLU A 51 -14.19 -9.38 4.32
N THR A 52 -13.79 -9.06 3.08
CA THR A 52 -12.73 -8.10 2.82
C THR A 52 -13.08 -6.69 3.31
N ILE A 53 -14.33 -6.24 3.11
CA ILE A 53 -14.85 -4.97 3.63
C ILE A 53 -14.80 -4.94 5.18
N GLU A 54 -15.12 -6.05 5.85
CA GLU A 54 -15.05 -6.14 7.31
C GLU A 54 -13.61 -6.09 7.84
N MET A 55 -12.65 -6.59 7.07
CA MET A 55 -11.23 -6.65 7.45
C MET A 55 -10.44 -5.40 7.05
N ALA A 56 -10.99 -4.57 6.15
CA ALA A 56 -10.31 -3.38 5.66
C ALA A 56 -10.20 -2.30 6.74
N ASP A 57 -9.01 -1.74 6.91
CA ASP A 57 -8.78 -0.58 7.78
C ASP A 57 -9.28 0.73 7.15
N LEU A 58 -9.32 0.79 5.82
CA LEU A 58 -9.83 1.90 5.02
C LEU A 58 -10.44 1.36 3.73
N ILE A 59 -11.57 1.90 3.34
CA ILE A 59 -12.25 1.58 2.08
C ILE A 59 -12.12 2.78 1.14
N ILE A 60 -11.75 2.54 -0.10
CA ILE A 60 -11.83 3.53 -1.18
C ILE A 60 -12.99 3.13 -2.07
N LEU A 61 -14.07 3.90 -2.00
CA LEU A 61 -15.28 3.69 -2.81
C LEU A 61 -15.24 4.60 -4.03
N VAL A 62 -15.25 4.01 -5.22
CA VAL A 62 -15.09 4.74 -6.49
C VAL A 62 -16.37 4.69 -7.31
N PHE A 63 -16.91 5.87 -7.64
CA PHE A 63 -18.04 6.04 -8.53
C PHE A 63 -17.62 6.62 -9.88
N ASP A 64 -18.30 6.24 -10.93
CA ASP A 64 -18.21 6.86 -12.25
C ASP A 64 -19.17 8.08 -12.31
N GLY A 65 -18.62 9.28 -12.20
CA GLY A 65 -19.38 10.52 -12.18
C GLY A 65 -20.22 10.77 -13.43
N SER A 66 -19.90 10.12 -14.56
CA SER A 66 -20.65 10.24 -15.81
C SER A 66 -21.91 9.38 -15.89
N LYS A 67 -22.22 8.61 -14.82
CA LYS A 67 -23.38 7.72 -14.73
C LYS A 67 -24.25 8.07 -13.55
N GLU A 68 -25.54 7.77 -13.65
CA GLU A 68 -26.44 7.79 -12.50
C GLU A 68 -26.18 6.58 -11.61
N LEU A 69 -26.47 6.72 -10.31
CA LEU A 69 -26.38 5.61 -9.35
C LEU A 69 -27.42 4.54 -9.66
N ASP A 70 -26.97 3.31 -9.80
CA ASP A 70 -27.85 2.16 -9.94
C ASP A 70 -28.20 1.50 -8.58
N GLU A 71 -29.01 0.45 -8.60
CA GLU A 71 -29.40 -0.27 -7.38
C GLU A 71 -28.22 -0.99 -6.73
N ASN A 72 -27.22 -1.43 -7.50
CA ASN A 72 -26.01 -2.06 -6.96
C ASN A 72 -25.16 -1.02 -6.23
N ASP A 73 -25.04 0.19 -6.79
CA ASP A 73 -24.34 1.29 -6.14
C ASP A 73 -24.98 1.61 -4.78
N LYS A 74 -26.32 1.66 -4.71
CA LYS A 74 -27.05 1.89 -3.45
C LYS A 74 -26.81 0.79 -2.42
N GLN A 75 -26.75 -0.48 -2.85
CA GLN A 75 -26.44 -1.60 -1.96
C GLN A 75 -25.04 -1.50 -1.41
N ILE A 76 -24.05 -1.13 -2.24
CA ILE A 76 -22.66 -0.93 -1.80
C ILE A 76 -22.59 0.23 -0.81
N ILE A 77 -23.24 1.35 -1.09
CA ILE A 77 -23.32 2.50 -0.17
C ILE A 77 -23.83 2.04 1.21
N GLU A 78 -24.91 1.27 1.27
CA GLU A 78 -25.47 0.76 2.53
C GLU A 78 -24.47 -0.12 3.30
N LEU A 79 -23.69 -0.94 2.60
CA LEU A 79 -22.67 -1.80 3.22
C LEU A 79 -21.51 -1.02 3.84
N VAL A 80 -21.14 0.12 3.25
CA VAL A 80 -19.90 0.84 3.62
C VAL A 80 -20.12 2.16 4.35
N LYS A 81 -21.33 2.74 4.36
CA LYS A 81 -21.62 4.07 4.92
C LYS A 81 -21.20 4.27 6.38
N ASN A 82 -21.14 3.19 7.16
CA ASN A 82 -20.74 3.20 8.56
C ASN A 82 -19.27 2.75 8.78
N LYS A 83 -18.53 2.57 7.71
CA LYS A 83 -17.11 2.18 7.76
C LYS A 83 -16.21 3.40 7.55
N LYS A 84 -14.91 3.22 7.71
CA LYS A 84 -13.93 4.25 7.33
C LYS A 84 -13.79 4.24 5.81
N VAL A 85 -14.32 5.26 5.15
CA VAL A 85 -14.41 5.33 3.70
C VAL A 85 -13.84 6.65 3.19
N ILE A 86 -13.12 6.61 2.09
CA ILE A 86 -12.91 7.76 1.20
C ILE A 86 -13.74 7.51 -0.04
N VAL A 87 -14.61 8.45 -0.38
CA VAL A 87 -15.45 8.36 -1.58
C VAL A 87 -14.81 9.15 -2.70
N LEU A 88 -14.61 8.49 -3.84
CA LEU A 88 -14.05 9.09 -5.05
C LEU A 88 -15.14 9.16 -6.12
N ILE A 89 -15.42 10.35 -6.64
CA ILE A 89 -16.24 10.53 -7.83
C ILE A 89 -15.29 10.78 -9.00
N ASN A 90 -15.05 9.73 -9.79
CA ASN A 90 -14.10 9.78 -10.91
C ASN A 90 -14.77 10.24 -12.20
N LYS A 91 -13.95 10.60 -13.19
CA LYS A 91 -14.37 11.08 -14.53
C LYS A 91 -15.06 12.43 -14.51
N THR A 92 -14.59 13.34 -13.64
CA THR A 92 -15.08 14.74 -13.62
C THR A 92 -14.75 15.54 -14.88
N ASP A 93 -13.95 14.98 -15.77
CA ASP A 93 -13.68 15.50 -17.12
C ASP A 93 -14.81 15.25 -18.11
N LEU A 94 -15.81 14.44 -17.73
CA LEU A 94 -17.03 14.18 -18.50
C LEU A 94 -18.23 14.91 -17.89
N GLU A 95 -19.36 14.90 -18.60
CA GLU A 95 -20.62 15.42 -18.07
C GLU A 95 -21.06 14.62 -16.83
N MET A 96 -21.21 15.34 -15.71
CA MET A 96 -21.58 14.74 -14.42
C MET A 96 -23.08 14.38 -14.42
N LYS A 97 -23.40 13.11 -14.17
CA LYS A 97 -24.76 12.59 -14.04
C LYS A 97 -25.06 12.05 -12.65
N ILE A 98 -24.01 11.76 -11.87
CA ILE A 98 -24.17 11.30 -10.49
C ILE A 98 -24.72 12.45 -9.61
N ASP A 99 -25.62 12.13 -8.70
CA ASP A 99 -26.07 13.05 -7.67
C ASP A 99 -24.98 13.19 -6.58
N SER A 100 -24.08 14.16 -6.77
CA SER A 100 -22.97 14.40 -5.84
C SER A 100 -23.46 14.95 -4.49
N GLU A 101 -24.61 15.64 -4.44
CA GLU A 101 -25.21 16.09 -3.17
C GLU A 101 -25.71 14.91 -2.35
N PHE A 102 -26.39 13.96 -2.99
CA PHE A 102 -26.81 12.72 -2.32
C PHE A 102 -25.62 11.98 -1.71
N ILE A 103 -24.51 11.84 -2.46
CA ILE A 103 -23.30 11.20 -1.97
C ILE A 103 -22.72 11.97 -0.76
N LYS A 104 -22.55 13.28 -0.85
CA LYS A 104 -22.03 14.13 0.24
C LYS A 104 -22.92 14.06 1.48
N ASN A 105 -24.24 14.03 1.31
CA ASN A 105 -25.20 13.92 2.42
C ASN A 105 -25.17 12.53 3.06
N THR A 106 -24.93 11.48 2.27
CA THR A 106 -24.84 10.11 2.79
C THR A 106 -23.53 9.88 3.56
N PHE A 107 -22.44 10.47 3.09
CA PHE A 107 -21.10 10.31 3.65
C PHE A 107 -20.59 11.55 4.41
N GLN A 108 -21.44 12.19 5.24
CA GLN A 108 -21.13 13.44 5.94
C GLN A 108 -19.84 13.39 6.80
N SER A 109 -19.49 12.23 7.33
CA SER A 109 -18.30 12.03 8.16
C SER A 109 -17.09 11.49 7.40
N SER A 110 -17.21 11.32 6.08
CA SER A 110 -16.18 10.73 5.23
C SER A 110 -15.75 11.71 4.14
N PRO A 111 -14.48 11.74 3.77
CA PRO A 111 -14.02 12.56 2.66
C PRO A 111 -14.68 12.14 1.35
N VAL A 112 -15.24 13.11 0.61
CA VAL A 112 -15.75 12.92 -0.76
C VAL A 112 -14.88 13.76 -1.69
N ILE A 113 -14.19 13.11 -2.63
CA ILE A 113 -13.23 13.74 -3.54
C ILE A 113 -13.70 13.55 -4.97
N GLU A 114 -13.84 14.66 -5.67
CA GLU A 114 -14.13 14.68 -7.10
C GLU A 114 -12.78 14.72 -7.86
N LEU A 115 -12.58 13.77 -8.78
CA LEU A 115 -11.30 13.63 -9.47
C LEU A 115 -11.46 13.12 -10.92
N SER A 116 -10.43 13.31 -11.72
CA SER A 116 -10.28 12.64 -13.02
C SER A 116 -8.89 12.00 -13.09
N ILE A 117 -8.87 10.68 -13.04
CA ILE A 117 -7.61 9.92 -13.19
C ILE A 117 -7.02 10.17 -14.58
N LEU A 118 -7.87 10.23 -15.62
CA LEU A 118 -7.42 10.46 -16.99
C LEU A 118 -6.73 11.82 -17.18
N LYS A 119 -7.20 12.85 -16.47
CA LYS A 119 -6.67 14.22 -16.55
C LYS A 119 -5.69 14.54 -15.42
N ASN A 120 -5.43 13.60 -14.55
CA ASN A 120 -4.56 13.77 -13.37
C ASN A 120 -5.04 14.91 -12.44
N ILE A 121 -6.36 15.06 -12.29
CA ILE A 121 -7.00 16.09 -11.46
C ILE A 121 -7.45 15.44 -10.14
N GLY A 122 -7.17 16.08 -9.00
CA GLY A 122 -7.66 15.67 -7.69
C GLY A 122 -6.88 14.53 -7.01
N LEU A 123 -5.86 13.97 -7.65
CA LEU A 123 -5.04 12.90 -7.06
C LEU A 123 -4.24 13.39 -5.86
N ASP A 124 -3.67 14.61 -5.94
CA ASP A 124 -2.95 15.21 -4.80
C ASP A 124 -3.86 15.36 -3.56
N GLN A 125 -5.16 15.64 -3.78
CA GLN A 125 -6.14 15.73 -2.69
C GLN A 125 -6.36 14.36 -2.05
N LEU A 126 -6.45 13.28 -2.84
CA LEU A 126 -6.56 11.92 -2.33
C LEU A 126 -5.34 11.54 -1.49
N GLU A 127 -4.14 11.81 -1.99
CA GLU A 127 -2.89 11.55 -1.27
C GLU A 127 -2.82 12.29 0.06
N ASN A 128 -3.18 13.58 0.07
CA ASN A 128 -3.21 14.40 1.28
C ASN A 128 -4.23 13.88 2.30
N VAL A 129 -5.42 13.46 1.85
CA VAL A 129 -6.46 12.90 2.72
C VAL A 129 -6.00 11.58 3.34
N ILE A 130 -5.37 10.69 2.58
CA ILE A 130 -4.81 9.44 3.09
C ILE A 130 -3.73 9.73 4.14
N GLU A 131 -2.79 10.62 3.83
CA GLU A 131 -1.74 11.04 4.75
C GLU A 131 -2.31 11.60 6.05
N GLN A 132 -3.26 12.54 5.96
CA GLN A 132 -3.91 13.15 7.11
C GLN A 132 -4.66 12.12 7.96
N MET A 133 -5.45 11.24 7.37
CA MET A 133 -6.18 10.19 8.09
C MET A 133 -5.24 9.23 8.83
N PHE A 134 -4.08 8.96 8.26
CA PHE A 134 -3.07 8.12 8.86
C PHE A 134 -2.43 8.79 10.09
N PHE A 135 -1.93 10.02 9.94
CA PHE A 135 -1.24 10.73 11.02
C PHE A 135 -2.19 11.21 12.13
N GLU A 136 -3.46 11.43 11.83
CA GLU A 136 -4.49 11.74 12.84
C GLU A 136 -4.99 10.49 13.59
N GLY A 137 -4.44 9.30 13.32
CA GLY A 137 -4.86 8.04 13.96
C GLY A 137 -6.27 7.58 13.55
N LYS A 138 -6.84 8.18 12.51
CA LYS A 138 -8.14 7.76 11.97
C LYS A 138 -8.06 6.43 11.20
N ILE A 139 -6.89 6.13 10.64
CA ILE A 139 -6.57 4.81 10.08
C ILE A 139 -5.77 4.09 11.18
N ASN A 140 -6.39 3.13 11.84
CA ASN A 140 -5.66 2.24 12.73
C ASN A 140 -4.93 1.23 11.85
N ILE A 141 -3.66 1.49 11.59
CA ILE A 141 -2.78 0.40 11.16
C ILE A 141 -2.60 -0.44 12.40
N LYS A 142 -2.87 -1.73 12.30
CA LYS A 142 -2.52 -2.67 13.37
C LYS A 142 -1.09 -2.37 13.76
N ASP A 143 -0.84 -2.16 15.06
CA ASP A 143 0.42 -1.66 15.62
C ASP A 143 1.69 -2.31 15.04
N ASP A 144 1.58 -3.55 14.58
CA ASP A 144 2.66 -4.33 13.96
C ASP A 144 3.22 -3.70 12.67
N ILE A 145 2.39 -3.03 11.85
CA ILE A 145 2.85 -2.48 10.56
C ILE A 145 3.57 -1.14 10.74
N ILE A 146 3.09 -0.27 11.65
CA ILE A 146 3.74 1.02 11.93
C ILE A 146 5.09 0.80 12.60
N ILE A 147 5.13 -0.06 13.62
CA ILE A 147 6.36 -0.40 14.36
C ILE A 147 7.37 -1.04 13.41
N THR A 148 6.91 -1.94 12.54
CA THR A 148 7.78 -2.61 11.57
C THR A 148 8.34 -1.63 10.54
N ASN A 149 7.54 -0.70 10.01
CA ASN A 149 8.03 0.28 9.04
C ASN A 149 8.96 1.33 9.65
N MET A 150 8.67 1.87 10.82
CA MET A 150 9.59 2.79 11.50
C MET A 150 10.90 2.08 11.88
N ARG A 151 10.81 0.85 12.37
CA ARG A 151 11.99 0.04 12.69
C ARG A 151 12.79 -0.30 11.43
N HIS A 152 12.13 -0.68 10.32
CA HIS A 152 12.80 -0.92 9.04
C HIS A 152 13.45 0.35 8.49
N LYS A 153 12.81 1.50 8.59
CA LYS A 153 13.39 2.79 8.22
C LYS A 153 14.64 3.09 9.06
N ASP A 154 14.57 2.90 10.37
CA ASP A 154 15.69 3.08 11.30
C ASP A 154 16.85 2.14 10.96
N SER A 155 16.55 0.86 10.71
CA SER A 155 17.54 -0.14 10.32
C SER A 155 18.18 0.20 8.96
N LEU A 156 17.41 0.71 7.98
CA LEU A 156 17.94 1.21 6.71
C LEU A 156 18.87 2.42 6.89
N ILE A 157 18.49 3.37 7.74
CA ILE A 157 19.32 4.54 8.04
C ILE A 157 20.63 4.11 8.70
N LYS A 158 20.57 3.21 9.68
CA LYS A 158 21.77 2.67 10.36
C LYS A 158 22.67 1.93 9.38
N ALA A 159 22.09 1.08 8.52
CA ALA A 159 22.85 0.38 7.48
C ALA A 159 23.54 1.35 6.52
N LYS A 160 22.84 2.41 6.09
CA LYS A 160 23.41 3.46 5.24
C LYS A 160 24.59 4.15 5.91
N ILE A 161 24.45 4.57 7.18
CA ILE A 161 25.52 5.22 7.94
C ILE A 161 26.74 4.29 8.02
N SER A 162 26.56 3.02 8.40
CA SER A 162 27.66 2.06 8.49
C SER A 162 28.39 1.86 7.15
N LEU A 163 27.66 1.85 6.03
CA LEU A 163 28.28 1.77 4.70
C LEU A 163 29.04 3.06 4.33
N GLU A 164 28.54 4.23 4.68
CA GLU A 164 29.23 5.51 4.47
C GLU A 164 30.52 5.57 5.31
N GLU A 165 30.48 5.10 6.56
CA GLU A 165 31.66 4.98 7.42
C GLU A 165 32.69 3.99 6.88
N SER A 166 32.25 2.84 6.34
CA SER A 166 33.16 1.87 5.70
C SER A 166 33.88 2.45 4.49
N ILE A 167 33.14 3.22 3.63
CA ILE A 167 33.72 3.91 2.47
C ILE A 167 34.73 4.98 2.93
N HIS A 168 34.41 5.74 3.98
CA HIS A 168 35.31 6.74 4.52
C HIS A 168 36.57 6.11 5.08
N SER A 169 36.44 5.04 5.83
CA SER A 169 37.59 4.27 6.40
C SER A 169 38.48 3.70 5.29
N LEU A 170 37.87 3.17 4.21
CA LEU A 170 38.62 2.67 3.05
C LEU A 170 39.44 3.77 2.37
N ASN A 171 38.82 4.94 2.12
CA ASN A 171 39.48 6.08 1.47
C ASN A 171 40.62 6.67 2.33
N ASN A 172 40.57 6.49 3.64
CA ASN A 172 41.61 6.93 4.57
C ASN A 172 42.71 5.86 4.83
N GLY A 173 42.65 4.73 4.10
CA GLY A 173 43.67 3.67 4.24
C GLY A 173 43.64 2.93 5.58
N MET A 174 42.46 2.87 6.22
CA MET A 174 42.27 2.13 7.46
C MET A 174 42.46 0.63 7.25
N PRO A 175 42.89 -0.13 8.28
CA PRO A 175 43.00 -1.58 8.20
C PRO A 175 41.66 -2.24 7.84
N ILE A 176 41.69 -3.29 7.03
CA ILE A 176 40.52 -4.02 6.55
C ILE A 176 39.64 -4.54 7.70
N ASP A 177 40.24 -4.93 8.81
CA ASP A 177 39.54 -5.40 10.00
C ASP A 177 38.58 -4.34 10.57
N MET A 178 38.96 -3.06 10.52
CA MET A 178 38.11 -1.96 10.95
C MET A 178 36.96 -1.72 9.96
N ILE A 179 37.22 -1.78 8.66
CA ILE A 179 36.21 -1.63 7.61
C ILE A 179 35.18 -2.76 7.69
N SER A 180 35.63 -3.97 8.02
CA SER A 180 34.75 -5.14 8.15
C SER A 180 33.73 -5.01 9.27
N ILE A 181 34.04 -4.28 10.35
CA ILE A 181 33.09 -4.02 11.44
C ILE A 181 31.90 -3.22 10.93
N ASP A 182 32.16 -2.15 10.17
CA ASP A 182 31.11 -1.31 9.64
C ASP A 182 30.23 -2.05 8.60
N ILE A 183 30.86 -2.89 7.77
CA ILE A 183 30.13 -3.75 6.82
C ILE A 183 29.23 -4.74 7.57
N ASN A 184 29.73 -5.37 8.63
CA ASN A 184 28.94 -6.31 9.45
C ASN A 184 27.75 -5.59 10.11
N ASN A 185 27.94 -4.40 10.66
CA ASN A 185 26.88 -3.59 11.21
C ASN A 185 25.80 -3.27 10.15
N ALA A 186 26.20 -2.97 8.92
CA ALA A 186 25.25 -2.75 7.83
C ALA A 186 24.46 -4.03 7.50
N ILE A 187 25.12 -5.19 7.45
CA ILE A 187 24.50 -6.49 7.18
C ILE A 187 23.51 -6.85 8.29
N GLU A 188 23.86 -6.66 9.56
CA GLU A 188 22.96 -6.92 10.69
C GLU A 188 21.69 -6.06 10.62
N ASN A 189 21.86 -4.75 10.41
CA ASN A 189 20.71 -3.85 10.28
C ASN A 189 19.80 -4.20 9.08
N LEU A 190 20.36 -4.63 7.96
CA LEU A 190 19.56 -5.12 6.81
C LEU A 190 18.92 -6.47 7.11
N GLY A 191 19.58 -7.35 7.86
CA GLY A 191 19.07 -8.64 8.30
C GLY A 191 17.82 -8.52 9.17
N GLU A 192 17.75 -7.50 10.04
CA GLU A 192 16.57 -7.22 10.85
C GLU A 192 15.32 -6.93 10.00
N ILE A 193 15.47 -6.33 8.81
CA ILE A 193 14.36 -5.97 7.93
C ILE A 193 13.72 -7.21 7.32
N VAL A 194 14.55 -8.18 6.92
CA VAL A 194 14.10 -9.41 6.25
C VAL A 194 13.87 -10.56 7.22
N GLY A 195 14.05 -10.32 8.53
CA GLY A 195 13.87 -11.35 9.56
C GLY A 195 14.96 -12.44 9.53
N LEU A 196 16.07 -12.16 8.86
CA LEU A 196 17.24 -13.04 8.84
C LEU A 196 18.21 -12.57 9.95
N THR A 197 18.43 -13.41 10.95
CA THR A 197 19.65 -13.32 11.72
C THR A 197 20.78 -13.73 10.79
N VAL A 198 21.67 -12.79 10.48
CA VAL A 198 22.80 -13.06 9.59
C VAL A 198 23.66 -14.12 10.27
N SER A 199 23.62 -15.35 9.78
CA SER A 199 24.48 -16.42 10.31
C SER A 199 25.94 -16.10 9.96
N GLU A 200 26.88 -16.47 10.85
CA GLU A 200 28.32 -16.39 10.59
C GLU A 200 28.73 -17.02 9.24
N GLU A 201 27.96 -17.98 8.75
CA GLU A 201 28.16 -18.61 7.44
C GLU A 201 28.01 -17.64 6.24
N ILE A 202 27.08 -16.70 6.28
CA ILE A 202 26.91 -15.70 5.21
C ILE A 202 28.09 -14.72 5.23
N ILE A 203 28.51 -14.30 6.43
CA ILE A 203 29.65 -13.42 6.62
C ILE A 203 30.93 -14.08 6.09
N ASN A 204 31.17 -15.32 6.48
CA ASN A 204 32.32 -16.10 6.03
C ASN A 204 32.31 -16.33 4.52
N ARG A 205 31.14 -16.52 3.90
CA ARG A 205 31.01 -16.69 2.45
C ARG A 205 31.35 -15.43 1.67
N ILE A 206 30.91 -14.24 2.16
CA ILE A 206 31.26 -12.96 1.55
C ILE A 206 32.79 -12.75 1.60
N PHE A 207 33.44 -13.01 2.74
CA PHE A 207 34.88 -12.87 2.87
C PHE A 207 35.68 -13.91 2.07
N HIS A 208 35.13 -15.11 1.86
CA HIS A 208 35.76 -16.15 1.06
C HIS A 208 35.66 -15.87 -0.45
N ASP A 209 34.51 -15.40 -0.91
CA ASP A 209 34.24 -15.19 -2.34
C ASP A 209 34.88 -13.90 -2.89
N PHE A 210 35.16 -12.92 -2.04
CA PHE A 210 35.83 -11.67 -2.43
C PHE A 210 37.35 -11.70 -2.34
N CYS A 211 37.98 -12.85 -2.06
CA CYS A 211 39.45 -13.02 -2.05
C CYS A 211 40.25 -11.89 -1.35
N LEU A 212 39.78 -11.42 -0.21
CA LEU A 212 40.52 -10.48 0.61
C LEU A 212 41.49 -11.26 1.47
N GLY A 213 42.63 -11.65 0.88
CA GLY A 213 43.68 -12.33 1.64
C GLY A 213 44.62 -13.19 0.78
N LYS A 214 45.39 -12.58 -0.10
CA LYS A 214 46.73 -13.02 -0.49
C LYS A 214 47.56 -11.81 -0.78
#